data_e6edc9457323521e3443707837415e03
#
_entry.id   e6edc9457323521e3443707837415e03
#
_cell.length_a   1.000
_cell.length_b   1.000
_cell.length_c   1.000
_cell.angle_alpha   90.00
_cell.angle_beta   90.00
_cell.angle_gamma   90.00
#
_symmetry.space_group_name_H-M   'P 1'
#
loop_
_entity.id
_entity.type
_entity.pdbx_description
1 polymer ?
#
loop_
_entity_poly.entity_id
_entity_poly.type
_entity_poly.pdbx_seq_one_letter_code
_entity_poly.pdbx_strand_id
1 'polypeptide(L)'
;MKIISPDNDSIRYTRRVMPDGDLYFIFNEGNKATEFTADFDKVGVAKEWNATDGTLQPINATIVNNRTRLTIKLEAWESKLISIGKSNREYNIKEYGVKGNGYSETATLQRIINEAVHNGGGTIVIPAGEYLSGALFFPRGVDLRIEKNAKLISTVDPNEFPVIPTRFEGIEKRWRCAFLNFDHSDGVKVYGEGVIDGKGVEWKKIPFGNSGRPRLLCFTDCPGR
;
A
#
# COMPACT_ATOMS: atom_id res chain seq x y z
N MET A 1 -15.72 -0.05 -7.80
CA MET A 1 -15.87 1.42 -7.83
C MET A 1 -17.06 1.80 -6.97
N LYS A 2 -16.98 2.89 -6.25
CA LYS A 2 -18.12 3.44 -5.47
C LYS A 2 -18.24 4.91 -5.81
N ILE A 3 -19.40 5.32 -6.32
CA ILE A 3 -19.71 6.75 -6.54
C ILE A 3 -19.89 7.41 -5.17
N ILE A 4 -19.26 8.56 -4.97
CA ILE A 4 -19.25 9.29 -3.70
C ILE A 4 -20.17 10.50 -3.77
N SER A 5 -20.13 11.26 -4.87
CA SER A 5 -20.96 12.45 -5.04
C SER A 5 -20.85 13.01 -6.47
N PRO A 6 -21.93 13.57 -7.04
CA PRO A 6 -23.30 13.24 -6.68
C PRO A 6 -23.66 11.80 -7.00
N ASP A 7 -24.66 11.26 -6.35
CA ASP A 7 -25.23 9.96 -6.72
C ASP A 7 -25.87 10.06 -8.10
N ASN A 8 -25.60 9.11 -8.98
CA ASN A 8 -26.02 9.19 -10.37
C ASN A 8 -26.38 7.82 -10.94
N ASP A 9 -27.66 7.59 -11.10
CA ASP A 9 -28.22 6.34 -11.59
C ASP A 9 -27.95 6.10 -13.08
N SER A 10 -27.46 7.11 -13.82
CA SER A 10 -27.13 6.95 -15.25
C SER A 10 -25.72 6.40 -15.48
N ILE A 11 -24.90 6.26 -14.45
CA ILE A 11 -23.54 5.75 -14.60
C ILE A 11 -23.52 4.24 -14.45
N ARG A 12 -23.03 3.58 -15.48
CA ARG A 12 -22.73 2.13 -15.46
C ARG A 12 -21.23 1.91 -15.57
N TYR A 13 -20.77 0.82 -14.97
CA TYR A 13 -19.37 0.43 -15.12
C TYR A 13 -19.20 -1.09 -15.11
N THR A 14 -18.15 -1.54 -15.76
CA THR A 14 -17.60 -2.88 -15.59
C THR A 14 -16.15 -2.77 -15.15
N ARG A 15 -15.68 -3.80 -14.43
CA ARG A 15 -14.29 -3.90 -13.97
C ARG A 15 -13.67 -5.17 -14.51
N ARG A 16 -12.49 -5.03 -15.07
CA ARG A 16 -11.62 -6.15 -15.42
C ARG A 16 -10.35 -6.10 -14.56
N VAL A 17 -10.12 -7.14 -13.81
CA VAL A 17 -8.88 -7.30 -13.02
C VAL A 17 -7.77 -7.73 -13.96
N MET A 18 -6.64 -7.01 -13.91
CA MET A 18 -5.45 -7.25 -14.70
C MET A 18 -4.27 -7.58 -13.77
N PRO A 19 -3.19 -8.22 -14.25
CA PRO A 19 -2.02 -8.52 -13.42
C PRO A 19 -1.42 -7.29 -12.72
N ASP A 20 -1.37 -6.15 -13.42
CA ASP A 20 -0.71 -4.93 -12.95
C ASP A 20 -1.69 -3.82 -12.53
N GLY A 21 -2.97 -4.12 -12.47
CA GLY A 21 -3.98 -3.12 -12.14
C GLY A 21 -5.40 -3.56 -12.41
N ASP A 22 -6.29 -2.60 -12.46
CA ASP A 22 -7.68 -2.81 -12.83
C ASP A 22 -8.04 -1.88 -13.99
N LEU A 23 -8.82 -2.39 -14.92
CA LEU A 23 -9.40 -1.61 -16.00
C LEU A 23 -10.89 -1.44 -15.76
N TYR A 24 -11.35 -0.21 -15.84
CA TYR A 24 -12.76 0.15 -15.71
C TYR A 24 -13.26 0.73 -17.04
N PHE A 25 -14.32 0.14 -17.58
CA PHE A 25 -15.14 0.77 -18.60
C PHE A 25 -16.29 1.46 -17.90
N ILE A 26 -16.38 2.77 -18.03
CA ILE A 26 -17.39 3.61 -17.36
C ILE A 26 -18.20 4.30 -18.45
N PHE A 27 -19.51 4.24 -18.35
CA PHE A 27 -20.44 4.73 -19.38
C PHE A 27 -21.54 5.57 -18.73
N ASN A 28 -21.84 6.72 -19.32
CA ASN A 28 -23.00 7.53 -19.00
C ASN A 28 -24.15 7.17 -19.96
N GLU A 29 -25.16 6.43 -19.47
CA GLU A 29 -26.36 6.09 -20.27
C GLU A 29 -27.42 7.19 -20.26
N GLY A 30 -27.13 8.31 -19.61
CA GLY A 30 -28.01 9.48 -19.54
C GLY A 30 -27.85 10.41 -20.75
N ASN A 31 -28.86 11.23 -20.98
CA ASN A 31 -28.91 12.21 -22.07
C ASN A 31 -28.32 13.58 -21.70
N LYS A 32 -27.63 13.69 -20.59
CA LYS A 32 -26.97 14.90 -20.11
C LYS A 32 -25.54 14.60 -19.67
N ALA A 33 -24.68 15.60 -19.84
CA ALA A 33 -23.34 15.53 -19.26
C ALA A 33 -23.41 15.41 -17.74
N THR A 34 -22.51 14.65 -17.16
CA THR A 34 -22.42 14.46 -15.72
C THR A 34 -20.98 14.50 -15.27
N GLU A 35 -20.75 15.03 -14.07
CA GLU A 35 -19.48 14.96 -13.37
C GLU A 35 -19.73 14.34 -12.00
N PHE A 36 -18.90 13.38 -11.63
CA PHE A 36 -19.02 12.68 -10.35
C PHE A 36 -17.65 12.29 -9.80
N THR A 37 -17.60 12.14 -8.49
CA THR A 37 -16.42 11.64 -7.79
C THR A 37 -16.64 10.18 -7.41
N ALA A 38 -15.65 9.34 -7.67
CA ALA A 38 -15.69 7.91 -7.35
C ALA A 38 -14.42 7.42 -6.66
N ASP A 39 -14.60 6.50 -5.73
CA ASP A 39 -13.53 5.73 -5.10
C ASP A 39 -13.38 4.37 -5.79
N PHE A 40 -12.16 4.07 -6.14
CA PHE A 40 -11.75 2.80 -6.72
C PHE A 40 -11.02 1.98 -5.66
N ASP A 41 -11.42 0.72 -5.52
CA ASP A 41 -10.89 -0.17 -4.48
C ASP A 41 -9.49 -0.68 -4.81
N LYS A 42 -8.58 0.26 -5.05
CA LYS A 42 -7.17 0.04 -5.32
C LYS A 42 -6.38 1.33 -5.05
N VAL A 43 -5.17 1.21 -4.52
CA VAL A 43 -4.19 2.30 -4.53
C VAL A 43 -3.39 2.20 -5.82
N GLY A 44 -3.35 3.28 -6.59
CA GLY A 44 -2.64 3.26 -7.85
C GLY A 44 -2.66 4.60 -8.58
N VAL A 45 -1.86 4.68 -9.63
CA VAL A 45 -1.92 5.76 -10.61
C VAL A 45 -3.04 5.49 -11.60
N ALA A 46 -3.82 6.52 -11.89
CA ALA A 46 -4.92 6.44 -12.83
C ALA A 46 -4.52 6.95 -14.21
N LYS A 47 -4.95 6.24 -15.25
CA LYS A 47 -4.74 6.63 -16.65
C LYS A 47 -6.01 6.39 -17.45
N GLU A 48 -6.33 7.32 -18.35
CA GLU A 48 -7.38 7.15 -19.35
C GLU A 48 -6.78 6.52 -20.61
N TRP A 49 -7.44 5.52 -21.13
CA TRP A 49 -7.09 4.89 -22.40
C TRP A 49 -7.89 5.55 -23.51
N ASN A 50 -7.20 6.06 -24.51
CA ASN A 50 -7.83 6.43 -25.77
C ASN A 50 -8.12 5.15 -26.57
N ALA A 51 -9.39 4.84 -26.75
CA ALA A 51 -9.81 3.62 -27.46
C ALA A 51 -9.47 3.65 -28.96
N THR A 52 -9.20 4.83 -29.55
CA THR A 52 -8.92 4.99 -30.96
C THR A 52 -7.47 4.65 -31.33
N ASP A 53 -6.53 5.10 -30.50
CA ASP A 53 -5.09 4.98 -30.79
C ASP A 53 -4.31 4.18 -29.74
N GLY A 54 -4.97 3.76 -28.66
CA GLY A 54 -4.38 2.99 -27.56
C GLY A 54 -3.46 3.79 -26.65
N THR A 55 -3.41 5.12 -26.80
CA THR A 55 -2.58 5.95 -25.91
C THR A 55 -3.12 6.02 -24.50
N LEU A 56 -2.22 6.21 -23.55
CA LEU A 56 -2.54 6.32 -22.12
C LEU A 56 -2.21 7.73 -21.62
N GLN A 57 -3.22 8.44 -21.14
CA GLN A 57 -3.05 9.77 -20.55
C GLN A 57 -3.23 9.71 -19.03
N PRO A 58 -2.31 10.30 -18.24
CA PRO A 58 -2.45 10.33 -16.80
C PRO A 58 -3.67 11.16 -16.39
N ILE A 59 -4.39 10.69 -15.36
CA ILE A 59 -5.50 11.41 -14.74
C ILE A 59 -5.08 11.79 -13.33
N ASN A 60 -5.39 13.01 -12.92
CA ASN A 60 -5.17 13.44 -11.55
C ASN A 60 -6.04 12.62 -10.60
N ALA A 61 -5.39 11.98 -9.64
CA ALA A 61 -6.01 11.13 -8.64
C ALA A 61 -5.53 11.51 -7.25
N THR A 62 -6.35 11.29 -6.26
CA THR A 62 -5.96 11.38 -4.85
C THR A 62 -6.13 10.04 -4.16
N ILE A 63 -5.30 9.76 -3.16
CA ILE A 63 -5.46 8.55 -2.34
C ILE A 63 -6.19 8.94 -1.06
N VAL A 64 -7.35 8.33 -0.85
CA VAL A 64 -8.21 8.56 0.31
C VAL A 64 -8.60 7.21 0.91
N ASN A 65 -8.32 6.99 2.19
CA ASN A 65 -8.62 5.73 2.89
C ASN A 65 -8.15 4.47 2.13
N ASN A 66 -6.91 4.47 1.65
CA ASN A 66 -6.32 3.39 0.84
C ASN A 66 -7.11 3.06 -0.44
N ARG A 67 -7.73 4.07 -1.05
CA ARG A 67 -8.45 3.99 -2.33
C ARG A 67 -8.03 5.13 -3.24
N THR A 68 -8.01 4.86 -4.52
CA THR A 68 -7.82 5.90 -5.54
C THR A 68 -9.13 6.62 -5.76
N ARG A 69 -9.12 7.94 -5.60
CA ARG A 69 -10.28 8.82 -5.83
C ARG A 69 -10.08 9.64 -7.09
N LEU A 70 -11.08 9.65 -7.95
CA LEU A 70 -11.12 10.41 -9.19
C LEU A 70 -12.40 11.24 -9.27
N THR A 71 -12.29 12.42 -9.88
CA THR A 71 -13.43 13.15 -10.44
C THR A 71 -13.46 12.88 -11.94
N ILE A 72 -14.59 12.40 -12.44
CA ILE A 72 -14.79 11.95 -13.81
C ILE A 72 -15.94 12.74 -14.42
N LYS A 73 -15.66 13.35 -15.58
CA LYS A 73 -16.68 14.00 -16.40
C LYS A 73 -16.95 13.14 -17.62
N LEU A 74 -18.25 12.90 -17.88
CA LEU A 74 -18.75 12.21 -19.08
C LEU A 74 -19.83 13.06 -19.74
N GLU A 75 -19.74 13.22 -21.04
CA GLU A 75 -20.83 13.80 -21.82
C GLU A 75 -22.02 12.81 -21.92
N ALA A 76 -23.14 13.24 -22.48
CA ALA A 76 -24.27 12.34 -22.75
C ALA A 76 -23.81 11.18 -23.65
N TRP A 77 -24.10 9.93 -23.23
CA TRP A 77 -23.76 8.70 -23.97
C TRP A 77 -22.25 8.44 -24.13
N GLU A 78 -21.40 9.19 -23.41
CA GLU A 78 -19.96 8.99 -23.46
C GLU A 78 -19.51 7.82 -22.58
N SER A 79 -18.44 7.17 -23.02
CA SER A 79 -17.73 6.16 -22.24
C SER A 79 -16.26 6.48 -22.10
N LYS A 80 -15.66 6.04 -20.99
CA LYS A 80 -14.22 6.12 -20.75
C LYS A 80 -13.66 4.79 -20.29
N LEU A 81 -12.45 4.50 -20.73
CA LEU A 81 -11.63 3.40 -20.23
C LEU A 81 -10.59 3.96 -19.27
N ILE A 82 -10.69 3.60 -18.00
CA ILE A 82 -9.79 4.07 -16.96
C ILE A 82 -9.06 2.89 -16.34
N SER A 83 -7.73 2.92 -16.40
CA SER A 83 -6.89 1.96 -15.71
C SER A 83 -6.38 2.54 -14.38
N ILE A 84 -6.37 1.71 -13.34
CA ILE A 84 -5.74 2.04 -12.06
C ILE A 84 -4.72 0.96 -11.77
N GLY A 85 -3.46 1.32 -11.90
CA GLY A 85 -2.34 0.42 -11.74
C GLY A 85 -1.38 0.89 -10.65
N LYS A 86 -0.65 -0.05 -10.07
CA LYS A 86 0.40 0.27 -9.12
C LYS A 86 1.47 1.15 -9.77
N SER A 87 1.97 2.12 -9.03
CA SER A 87 3.10 2.91 -9.47
C SER A 87 4.37 2.02 -9.56
N ASN A 88 5.15 2.21 -10.62
CA ASN A 88 6.46 1.57 -10.76
C ASN A 88 7.58 2.38 -10.07
N ARG A 89 7.23 3.42 -9.31
CA ARG A 89 8.20 4.27 -8.63
C ARG A 89 8.93 3.48 -7.54
N GLU A 90 10.23 3.66 -7.49
CA GLU A 90 11.07 3.15 -6.42
C GLU A 90 11.42 4.28 -5.45
N TYR A 91 11.44 3.93 -4.17
CA TYR A 91 11.77 4.82 -3.06
C TYR A 91 12.98 4.24 -2.34
N ASN A 92 14.17 4.65 -2.81
CA ASN A 92 15.42 4.23 -2.17
C ASN A 92 15.58 5.01 -0.86
N ILE A 93 15.58 4.31 0.27
CA ILE A 93 15.57 4.94 1.59
C ILE A 93 16.75 5.88 1.84
N LYS A 94 17.91 5.65 1.20
CA LYS A 94 19.08 6.55 1.31
C LYS A 94 18.83 7.93 0.74
N GLU A 95 18.03 8.04 -0.31
CA GLU A 95 17.66 9.32 -0.92
C GLU A 95 16.79 10.18 0.01
N TYR A 96 16.19 9.56 1.02
CA TYR A 96 15.38 10.19 2.06
C TYR A 96 16.13 10.43 3.38
N GLY A 97 17.45 10.23 3.38
CA GLY A 97 18.32 10.50 4.51
C GLY A 97 18.43 9.40 5.56
N VAL A 98 17.93 8.19 5.27
CA VAL A 98 18.16 7.01 6.12
C VAL A 98 19.63 6.61 6.03
N LYS A 99 20.32 6.54 7.16
CA LYS A 99 21.79 6.46 7.23
C LYS A 99 22.32 5.07 7.53
N GLY A 100 21.54 4.24 8.25
CA GLY A 100 22.03 2.94 8.73
C GLY A 100 23.18 3.08 9.72
N ASN A 101 23.04 4.01 10.65
CA ASN A 101 24.08 4.37 11.64
C ASN A 101 23.87 3.75 13.02
N GLY A 102 23.01 2.72 13.11
CA GLY A 102 22.70 2.00 14.35
C GLY A 102 21.62 2.66 15.23
N TYR A 103 21.05 3.79 14.80
CA TYR A 103 19.88 4.40 15.45
C TYR A 103 18.60 3.93 14.77
N SER A 104 17.49 3.97 15.53
CA SER A 104 16.18 3.64 14.96
C SER A 104 15.76 4.66 13.91
N GLU A 105 15.43 4.17 12.72
CA GLU A 105 14.97 4.94 11.58
C GLU A 105 13.45 4.79 11.35
N THR A 106 12.73 4.26 12.34
CA THR A 106 11.30 3.90 12.25
C THR A 106 10.45 5.02 11.67
N ALA A 107 10.54 6.22 12.23
CA ALA A 107 9.73 7.36 11.79
C ALA A 107 10.03 7.76 10.34
N THR A 108 11.31 7.75 9.94
CA THR A 108 11.71 8.09 8.58
C THR A 108 11.23 7.04 7.59
N LEU A 109 11.43 5.75 7.89
CA LEU A 109 10.97 4.65 7.06
C LEU A 109 9.45 4.66 6.90
N GLN A 110 8.70 4.87 7.98
CA GLN A 110 7.24 4.96 7.92
C GLN A 110 6.78 6.15 7.08
N ARG A 111 7.46 7.30 7.18
CA ARG A 111 7.16 8.46 6.35
C ARG A 111 7.36 8.18 4.86
N ILE A 112 8.42 7.47 4.48
CA ILE A 112 8.68 7.07 3.09
C ILE A 112 7.57 6.14 2.58
N ILE A 113 7.17 5.15 3.41
CA ILE A 113 6.07 4.25 3.09
C ILE A 113 4.76 5.04 2.85
N ASN A 114 4.45 5.99 3.74
CA ASN A 114 3.25 6.82 3.62
C ASN A 114 3.29 7.72 2.36
N GLU A 115 4.46 8.26 2.02
CA GLU A 115 4.67 9.02 0.79
C GLU A 115 4.44 8.15 -0.45
N ALA A 116 4.95 6.92 -0.45
CA ALA A 116 4.72 5.98 -1.55
C ALA A 116 3.21 5.72 -1.75
N VAL A 117 2.45 5.51 -0.67
CA VAL A 117 0.98 5.37 -0.76
C VAL A 117 0.34 6.60 -1.38
N HIS A 118 0.70 7.78 -0.89
CA HIS A 118 0.14 9.05 -1.37
C HIS A 118 0.36 9.25 -2.88
N ASN A 119 1.48 8.75 -3.39
CA ASN A 119 1.86 8.81 -4.80
C ASN A 119 1.36 7.62 -5.64
N GLY A 120 0.37 6.86 -5.15
CA GLY A 120 -0.23 5.74 -5.89
C GLY A 120 0.53 4.42 -5.77
N GLY A 121 1.30 4.24 -4.70
CA GLY A 121 2.07 3.03 -4.42
C GLY A 121 3.48 3.06 -4.96
N GLY A 122 4.12 1.90 -4.99
CA GLY A 122 5.48 1.72 -5.49
C GLY A 122 6.28 0.71 -4.66
N THR A 123 7.60 0.76 -4.80
CA THR A 123 8.50 -0.17 -4.10
C THR A 123 9.42 0.58 -3.15
N ILE A 124 9.38 0.26 -1.87
CA ILE A 124 10.39 0.69 -0.91
C ILE A 124 11.64 -0.15 -1.11
N VAL A 125 12.76 0.50 -1.35
CA VAL A 125 14.04 -0.17 -1.62
C VAL A 125 14.96 0.03 -0.43
N ILE A 126 15.36 -1.08 0.18
CA ILE A 126 16.37 -1.13 1.23
C ILE A 126 17.70 -1.52 0.57
N PRO A 127 18.60 -0.58 0.28
CA PRO A 127 19.88 -0.88 -0.37
C PRO A 127 20.87 -1.46 0.63
N ALA A 128 22.03 -1.93 0.13
CA ALA A 128 23.09 -2.49 0.96
C ALA A 128 23.41 -1.62 2.18
N GLY A 129 23.48 -2.24 3.36
CA GLY A 129 23.69 -1.60 4.66
C GLY A 129 22.84 -2.24 5.76
N GLU A 130 23.03 -1.81 7.00
CA GLU A 130 22.24 -2.27 8.16
C GLU A 130 21.34 -1.14 8.65
N TYR A 131 20.04 -1.38 8.73
CA TYR A 131 19.03 -0.39 9.08
C TYR A 131 18.19 -0.89 10.25
N LEU A 132 18.17 -0.12 11.33
CA LEU A 132 17.45 -0.45 12.54
C LEU A 132 16.08 0.23 12.53
N SER A 133 15.02 -0.52 12.82
CA SER A 133 13.66 0.00 12.84
C SER A 133 12.78 -0.73 13.85
N GLY A 134 11.81 -0.04 14.40
CA GLY A 134 10.64 -0.62 15.05
C GLY A 134 9.62 -1.13 14.03
N ALA A 135 8.37 -1.27 14.47
CA ALA A 135 7.29 -1.75 13.62
C ALA A 135 7.03 -0.83 12.43
N LEU A 136 6.90 -1.42 11.25
CA LEU A 136 6.52 -0.73 10.02
C LEU A 136 5.18 -1.26 9.51
N PHE A 137 4.37 -0.34 8.97
CA PHE A 137 3.05 -0.63 8.44
C PHE A 137 3.01 -0.31 6.95
N PHE A 138 2.75 -1.33 6.15
CA PHE A 138 2.68 -1.24 4.69
C PHE A 138 1.22 -1.30 4.26
N PRO A 139 0.64 -0.15 3.87
CA PRO A 139 -0.68 -0.12 3.28
C PRO A 139 -0.70 -0.72 1.86
N ARG A 140 -1.90 -0.91 1.32
CA ARG A 140 -2.11 -1.39 -0.05
C ARG A 140 -1.27 -0.63 -1.08
N GLY A 141 -0.73 -1.35 -2.05
CA GLY A 141 0.00 -0.78 -3.18
C GLY A 141 1.50 -0.56 -2.97
N VAL A 142 2.04 -0.88 -1.79
CA VAL A 142 3.46 -0.69 -1.49
C VAL A 142 4.17 -2.02 -1.34
N ASP A 143 5.20 -2.25 -2.17
CA ASP A 143 6.11 -3.39 -2.08
C ASP A 143 7.34 -3.07 -1.25
N LEU A 144 8.02 -4.12 -0.80
CA LEU A 144 9.30 -4.03 -0.12
C LEU A 144 10.35 -4.87 -0.87
N ARG A 145 11.43 -4.21 -1.31
CA ARG A 145 12.62 -4.86 -1.86
C ARG A 145 13.81 -4.66 -0.92
N ILE A 146 14.43 -5.76 -0.50
CA ILE A 146 15.63 -5.74 0.33
C ILE A 146 16.78 -6.25 -0.53
N GLU A 147 17.67 -5.36 -0.90
CA GLU A 147 18.75 -5.67 -1.83
C GLU A 147 19.82 -6.58 -1.21
N LYS A 148 20.66 -7.17 -2.05
CA LYS A 148 21.80 -7.95 -1.60
C LYS A 148 22.70 -7.14 -0.66
N ASN A 149 23.14 -7.76 0.43
CA ASN A 149 23.92 -7.13 1.50
C ASN A 149 23.14 -6.05 2.29
N ALA A 150 21.85 -5.95 2.11
CA ALA A 150 20.98 -5.15 2.96
C ALA A 150 20.46 -5.97 4.14
N LYS A 151 20.37 -5.35 5.31
CA LYS A 151 19.79 -5.96 6.50
C LYS A 151 18.86 -4.98 7.19
N LEU A 152 17.57 -5.34 7.24
CA LEU A 152 16.57 -4.60 8.00
C LEU A 152 16.40 -5.28 9.36
N ILE A 153 16.72 -4.57 10.44
CA ILE A 153 16.89 -5.12 11.77
C ILE A 153 15.81 -4.53 12.69
N SER A 154 15.12 -5.39 13.43
CA SER A 154 14.16 -4.97 14.43
C SER A 154 14.87 -4.34 15.63
N THR A 155 14.39 -3.21 16.12
CA THR A 155 14.68 -2.79 17.49
C THR A 155 14.08 -3.78 18.48
N VAL A 156 14.55 -3.72 19.71
CA VAL A 156 13.97 -4.48 20.84
C VAL A 156 13.32 -3.56 21.86
N ASP A 157 12.97 -2.34 21.43
CA ASP A 157 12.22 -1.38 22.25
C ASP A 157 10.72 -1.65 22.17
N PRO A 158 10.05 -2.06 23.25
CA PRO A 158 8.61 -2.28 23.27
C PRO A 158 7.77 -1.06 22.88
N ASN A 159 8.29 0.17 23.03
CA ASN A 159 7.57 1.40 22.70
C ASN A 159 7.44 1.61 21.17
N GLU A 160 8.31 0.99 20.38
CA GLU A 160 8.26 1.04 18.92
C GLU A 160 7.34 -0.03 18.31
N PHE A 161 6.66 -0.84 19.16
CA PHE A 161 5.77 -1.91 18.74
C PHE A 161 4.40 -1.78 19.42
N PRO A 162 3.48 -0.98 18.91
CA PRO A 162 2.16 -0.78 19.51
C PRO A 162 1.37 -2.08 19.67
N VAL A 163 0.57 -2.14 20.72
CA VAL A 163 -0.37 -3.24 20.98
C VAL A 163 -1.69 -2.93 20.27
N ILE A 164 -2.01 -3.73 19.30
CA ILE A 164 -3.18 -3.57 18.41
C ILE A 164 -4.16 -4.73 18.56
N PRO A 165 -5.45 -4.53 18.24
CA PRO A 165 -6.38 -5.63 18.04
C PRO A 165 -5.86 -6.52 16.90
N THR A 166 -5.79 -7.81 17.12
CA THR A 166 -5.33 -8.77 16.11
C THR A 166 -5.81 -10.18 16.43
N ARG A 167 -5.70 -11.07 15.48
CA ARG A 167 -5.94 -12.49 15.68
C ARG A 167 -4.62 -13.22 15.90
N PHE A 168 -4.53 -13.93 17.02
CA PHE A 168 -3.36 -14.72 17.39
C PHE A 168 -3.80 -16.10 17.85
N GLU A 169 -3.27 -17.16 17.22
CA GLU A 169 -3.63 -18.56 17.51
C GLU A 169 -5.15 -18.81 17.45
N GLY A 170 -5.83 -18.17 16.48
CA GLY A 170 -7.26 -18.32 16.27
C GLY A 170 -8.16 -17.50 17.20
N ILE A 171 -7.60 -16.73 18.14
CA ILE A 171 -8.33 -15.94 19.12
C ILE A 171 -8.13 -14.44 18.87
N GLU A 172 -9.23 -13.68 18.90
CA GLU A 172 -9.20 -12.20 18.84
C GLU A 172 -8.69 -11.67 20.17
N LYS A 173 -7.58 -10.94 20.13
CA LYS A 173 -6.99 -10.30 21.29
C LYS A 173 -6.13 -9.10 20.95
N ARG A 174 -5.76 -8.34 21.96
CA ARG A 174 -4.76 -7.30 21.79
C ARG A 174 -3.37 -7.91 21.91
N TRP A 175 -2.55 -7.72 20.90
CA TRP A 175 -1.20 -8.24 20.85
C TRP A 175 -0.24 -7.22 20.26
N ARG A 176 1.04 -7.36 20.57
CA ARG A 176 2.07 -6.52 19.96
C ARG A 176 2.09 -6.75 18.45
N CYS A 177 2.07 -5.66 17.66
CA CYS A 177 2.12 -5.74 16.21
C CYS A 177 3.38 -6.47 15.72
N ALA A 178 3.42 -6.89 14.49
CA ALA A 178 4.60 -7.48 13.89
C ALA A 178 5.69 -6.44 13.60
N PHE A 179 6.89 -6.89 13.30
CA PHE A 179 7.94 -6.01 12.79
C PHE A 179 7.51 -5.38 11.46
N LEU A 180 7.06 -6.19 10.51
CA LEU A 180 6.47 -5.69 9.26
C LEU A 180 5.01 -6.12 9.18
N ASN A 181 4.12 -5.14 9.05
CA ASN A 181 2.68 -5.34 9.01
C ASN A 181 2.14 -4.95 7.63
N PHE A 182 1.46 -5.88 6.97
CA PHE A 182 0.81 -5.70 5.68
C PHE A 182 -0.69 -5.88 5.87
N ASP A 183 -1.46 -4.83 5.63
CA ASP A 183 -2.89 -4.82 5.84
C ASP A 183 -3.63 -4.50 4.54
N HIS A 184 -4.66 -5.30 4.20
CA HIS A 184 -5.44 -5.18 2.96
C HIS A 184 -4.55 -5.07 1.69
N SER A 185 -3.36 -5.68 1.72
CA SER A 185 -2.33 -5.53 0.68
C SER A 185 -2.44 -6.62 -0.39
N ASP A 186 -3.49 -6.56 -1.20
CA ASP A 186 -3.67 -7.44 -2.37
C ASP A 186 -2.49 -7.30 -3.33
N GLY A 187 -1.80 -8.41 -3.62
CA GLY A 187 -0.68 -8.47 -4.55
C GLY A 187 0.60 -7.78 -4.07
N VAL A 188 0.76 -7.56 -2.75
CA VAL A 188 2.04 -7.06 -2.18
C VAL A 188 3.17 -8.05 -2.44
N LYS A 189 4.34 -7.52 -2.73
CA LYS A 189 5.58 -8.29 -2.89
C LYS A 189 6.59 -7.89 -1.82
N VAL A 190 7.15 -8.88 -1.13
CA VAL A 190 8.32 -8.75 -0.28
C VAL A 190 9.40 -9.63 -0.90
N TYR A 191 10.47 -9.04 -1.40
CA TYR A 191 11.45 -9.76 -2.22
C TYR A 191 12.85 -9.15 -2.14
N GLY A 192 13.81 -9.81 -2.77
CA GLY A 192 15.21 -9.43 -2.79
C GLY A 192 16.10 -10.49 -2.14
N GLU A 193 17.41 -10.19 -2.06
CA GLU A 193 18.43 -11.10 -1.54
C GLU A 193 18.94 -10.69 -0.14
N GLY A 194 18.37 -9.64 0.45
CA GLY A 194 18.75 -9.14 1.76
C GLY A 194 18.13 -9.92 2.91
N VAL A 195 18.31 -9.41 4.12
CA VAL A 195 17.92 -10.09 5.36
C VAL A 195 16.94 -9.24 6.15
N ILE A 196 15.91 -9.87 6.73
CA ILE A 196 15.05 -9.31 7.75
C ILE A 196 15.38 -10.00 9.07
N ASP A 197 15.90 -9.25 10.04
CA ASP A 197 16.30 -9.76 11.36
C ASP A 197 15.36 -9.24 12.46
N GLY A 198 14.47 -10.08 12.92
CA GLY A 198 13.51 -9.75 13.97
C GLY A 198 14.04 -9.77 15.39
N LYS A 199 15.33 -10.01 15.61
CA LYS A 199 15.96 -10.06 16.94
C LYS A 199 15.23 -10.97 17.95
N GLY A 200 14.77 -12.11 17.49
CA GLY A 200 13.90 -12.99 18.26
C GLY A 200 14.52 -13.54 19.56
N VAL A 201 15.86 -13.67 19.61
CA VAL A 201 16.58 -14.10 20.82
C VAL A 201 16.60 -13.00 21.88
N GLU A 202 16.83 -11.77 21.46
CA GLU A 202 16.85 -10.59 22.32
C GLU A 202 15.46 -10.29 22.85
N TRP A 203 14.44 -10.42 22.02
CA TRP A 203 13.05 -10.28 22.44
C TRP A 203 12.63 -11.27 23.53
N LYS A 204 13.20 -12.49 23.56
CA LYS A 204 12.90 -13.46 24.64
C LYS A 204 13.32 -12.98 26.02
N LYS A 205 14.23 -12.02 26.11
CA LYS A 205 14.75 -11.48 27.39
C LYS A 205 13.90 -10.34 27.94
N ILE A 206 12.95 -9.84 27.15
CA ILE A 206 12.10 -8.71 27.53
C ILE A 206 10.80 -9.21 28.15
N PRO A 207 10.39 -8.70 29.33
CA PRO A 207 9.09 -9.03 29.93
C PRO A 207 7.95 -8.52 29.04
N PHE A 208 7.06 -9.40 28.62
CA PHE A 208 5.99 -9.01 27.66
C PHE A 208 4.65 -8.70 28.34
N GLY A 209 4.46 -9.09 29.59
CA GLY A 209 3.12 -9.15 30.15
C GLY A 209 2.17 -9.98 29.27
N ASN A 210 0.97 -9.49 29.08
CA ASN A 210 -0.05 -10.17 28.27
C ASN A 210 0.02 -9.86 26.76
N SER A 211 0.97 -9.03 26.28
CA SER A 211 1.03 -8.57 24.89
C SER A 211 2.03 -9.32 24.02
N GLY A 212 2.80 -10.26 24.57
CA GLY A 212 3.74 -11.12 23.89
C GLY A 212 4.84 -10.39 23.09
N ARG A 213 5.68 -11.16 22.42
CA ARG A 213 6.70 -10.62 21.50
C ARG A 213 6.11 -10.36 20.11
N PRO A 214 6.69 -9.43 19.34
CA PRO A 214 6.30 -9.20 17.95
C PRO A 214 6.48 -10.45 17.08
N ARG A 215 5.62 -10.61 16.09
CA ARG A 215 5.86 -11.49 14.94
C ARG A 215 6.84 -10.81 13.98
N LEU A 216 7.53 -11.58 13.14
CA LEU A 216 8.40 -11.02 12.12
C LEU A 216 7.59 -10.31 11.04
N LEU A 217 6.62 -11.03 10.47
CA LEU A 217 5.73 -10.56 9.42
C LEU A 217 4.27 -10.83 9.82
N CYS A 218 3.37 -9.94 9.46
CA CYS A 218 1.93 -10.13 9.59
C CYS A 218 1.24 -9.66 8.31
N PHE A 219 0.45 -10.54 7.71
CA PHE A 219 -0.42 -10.24 6.58
C PHE A 219 -1.86 -10.37 7.04
N THR A 220 -2.62 -9.29 7.00
CA THR A 220 -4.03 -9.25 7.42
C THR A 220 -4.87 -8.88 6.21
N ASP A 221 -5.95 -9.63 5.98
CA ASP A 221 -6.88 -9.41 4.85
C ASP A 221 -6.16 -9.20 3.50
N CYS A 222 -5.15 -10.02 3.26
CA CYS A 222 -4.38 -10.03 2.02
C CYS A 222 -4.83 -11.25 1.20
N PRO A 223 -5.89 -11.15 0.38
CA PRO A 223 -6.34 -12.26 -0.45
C PRO A 223 -5.23 -12.65 -1.42
N GLY A 224 -4.81 -13.91 -1.34
CA GLY A 224 -3.89 -14.50 -2.30
C GLY A 224 -4.57 -14.65 -3.66
N ARG A 225 -3.82 -14.48 -4.73
CA ARG A 225 -4.23 -14.87 -6.10
C ARG A 225 -3.67 -16.24 -6.42
#